data_90ef69235eb5e53a749c223d6ec041da
#
_entry.id   90ef69235eb5e53a749c223d6ec041da
#
_cell.length_a   1.000
_cell.length_b   1.000
_cell.length_c   1.000
_cell.angle_alpha   90.00
_cell.angle_beta   90.00
_cell.angle_gamma   90.00
#
_symmetry.space_group_name_H-M   'P 1'
#
loop_
_entity.id
_entity.type
_entity.pdbx_description
1 polymer ?
#
loop_
_entity_poly.entity_id
_entity_poly.type
_entity_poly.pdbx_seq_one_letter_code
_entity_poly.pdbx_strand_id
1 'polypeptide(L)'
;MNSTMEAKEIIKEIVGKTEVKHVVFVGCGASKADLYPAKYFLDQNAKQLRISHYTANEFNFATPTSVDENTVVISASLGGATPETVEANAIAKDKGATVISLTRIVDAPLTKDADYVIYHGFAENYAAKLEKTGYCLLLAVELLNQVEG
;
A
#
# COMPACT_ATOMS: atom_id res chain seq x y z
N MET A 1 2.00 -9.90 17.23
CA MET A 1 0.87 -9.02 16.98
C MET A 1 0.01 -9.57 15.86
N ASN A 2 -1.30 -9.46 15.97
CA ASN A 2 -2.23 -9.94 14.95
C ASN A 2 -2.24 -8.94 13.77
N SER A 3 -2.04 -9.42 12.53
CA SER A 3 -2.02 -8.56 11.34
C SER A 3 -3.32 -7.78 11.13
N THR A 4 -4.49 -8.34 11.51
CA THR A 4 -5.77 -7.64 11.42
C THR A 4 -5.80 -6.42 12.33
N MET A 5 -5.30 -6.57 13.56
CA MET A 5 -5.18 -5.44 14.50
C MET A 5 -4.20 -4.41 13.96
N GLU A 6 -3.11 -4.88 13.38
CA GLU A 6 -2.09 -4.01 12.81
C GLU A 6 -2.64 -3.14 11.70
N ALA A 7 -3.32 -3.75 10.73
CA ALA A 7 -3.96 -3.01 9.64
C ALA A 7 -4.98 -1.99 10.17
N LYS A 8 -5.82 -2.39 11.10
CA LYS A 8 -6.82 -1.52 11.70
C LYS A 8 -6.19 -0.32 12.40
N GLU A 9 -5.15 -0.55 13.18
CA GLU A 9 -4.46 0.52 13.91
C GLU A 9 -3.73 1.48 12.95
N ILE A 10 -3.11 0.97 11.89
CA ILE A 10 -2.46 1.79 10.88
C ILE A 10 -3.47 2.75 10.25
N ILE A 11 -4.59 2.21 9.76
CA ILE A 11 -5.59 3.03 9.09
C ILE A 11 -6.24 4.02 10.06
N LYS A 12 -6.50 3.60 11.29
CA LYS A 12 -7.05 4.48 12.32
C LYS A 12 -6.14 5.68 12.55
N GLU A 13 -4.84 5.46 12.64
CA GLU A 13 -3.87 6.53 12.82
C GLU A 13 -3.83 7.47 11.62
N ILE A 14 -3.86 6.92 10.41
CA ILE A 14 -3.86 7.72 9.17
C ILE A 14 -5.11 8.60 9.10
N VAL A 15 -6.28 8.02 9.32
CA VAL A 15 -7.56 8.73 9.25
C VAL A 15 -7.65 9.81 10.33
N GLY A 16 -6.97 9.61 11.45
CA GLY A 16 -6.90 10.62 12.51
C GLY A 16 -6.05 11.84 12.16
N LYS A 17 -5.18 11.74 11.16
CA LYS A 17 -4.26 12.81 10.76
C LYS A 17 -4.59 13.41 9.40
N THR A 18 -5.24 12.66 8.53
CA THR A 18 -5.40 13.01 7.11
C THR A 18 -6.79 12.64 6.62
N GLU A 19 -7.36 13.52 5.81
CA GLU A 19 -8.57 13.17 5.06
C GLU A 19 -8.16 12.36 3.83
N VAL A 20 -8.43 11.07 3.84
CA VAL A 20 -8.04 10.18 2.74
C VAL A 20 -9.04 10.28 1.60
N LYS A 21 -8.58 10.69 0.42
CA LYS A 21 -9.38 10.83 -0.79
C LYS A 21 -8.96 9.90 -1.92
N HIS A 22 -7.70 9.45 -1.90
CA HIS A 22 -7.11 8.68 -3.00
C HIS A 22 -6.23 7.57 -2.44
N VAL A 23 -6.42 6.36 -2.94
CA VAL A 23 -5.59 5.20 -2.59
C VAL A 23 -4.88 4.74 -3.86
N VAL A 24 -3.57 4.65 -3.82
CA VAL A 24 -2.74 4.26 -4.96
C VAL A 24 -1.96 2.99 -4.60
N PHE A 25 -2.15 1.94 -5.38
CA PHE A 25 -1.40 0.70 -5.24
C PHE A 25 -0.24 0.68 -6.23
N VAL A 26 0.97 0.41 -5.75
CA VAL A 26 2.19 0.46 -6.57
C VAL A 26 3.04 -0.78 -6.33
N GLY A 27 3.49 -1.41 -7.40
CA GLY A 27 4.40 -2.55 -7.31
C GLY A 27 4.95 -2.93 -8.67
N CYS A 28 5.80 -3.95 -8.69
CA CYS A 28 6.39 -4.49 -9.92
C CYS A 28 6.06 -5.97 -10.03
N GLY A 29 5.75 -6.43 -11.24
CA GLY A 29 5.55 -7.85 -11.54
C GLY A 29 4.54 -8.53 -10.61
N ALA A 30 4.99 -9.60 -9.95
CA ALA A 30 4.12 -10.37 -9.05
C ALA A 30 3.60 -9.54 -7.88
N SER A 31 4.41 -8.62 -7.36
CA SER A 31 3.97 -7.75 -6.26
C SER A 31 2.82 -6.84 -6.69
N LYS A 32 2.87 -6.31 -7.91
CA LYS A 32 1.74 -5.53 -8.45
C LYS A 32 0.49 -6.40 -8.57
N ALA A 33 0.63 -7.62 -9.07
CA ALA A 33 -0.48 -8.55 -9.24
C ALA A 33 -1.11 -8.92 -7.89
N ASP A 34 -0.30 -9.07 -6.85
CA ASP A 34 -0.77 -9.42 -5.51
C ASP A 34 -1.58 -8.28 -4.86
N LEU A 35 -1.40 -7.05 -5.31
CA LEU A 35 -2.18 -5.89 -4.84
C LEU A 35 -3.56 -5.78 -5.51
N TYR A 36 -3.75 -6.46 -6.63
CA TYR A 36 -4.96 -6.32 -7.42
C TYR A 36 -6.27 -6.69 -6.69
N PRO A 37 -6.33 -7.78 -5.89
CA PRO A 37 -7.56 -8.08 -5.15
C PRO A 37 -8.03 -6.96 -4.26
N ALA A 38 -7.11 -6.25 -3.60
CA ALA A 38 -7.45 -5.11 -2.75
C ALA A 38 -7.99 -3.94 -3.60
N LYS A 39 -7.34 -3.68 -4.72
CA LYS A 39 -7.79 -2.66 -5.67
C LYS A 39 -9.18 -2.97 -6.20
N TYR A 40 -9.41 -4.23 -6.60
CA TYR A 40 -10.70 -4.68 -7.10
C TYR A 40 -11.80 -4.51 -6.03
N PHE A 41 -11.50 -4.91 -4.79
CA PHE A 41 -12.45 -4.78 -3.69
C PHE A 41 -12.88 -3.31 -3.51
N LEU A 42 -11.93 -2.39 -3.51
CA LEU A 42 -12.24 -0.97 -3.35
C LEU A 42 -12.99 -0.41 -4.56
N ASP A 43 -12.61 -0.82 -5.78
CA ASP A 43 -13.33 -0.39 -6.99
C ASP A 43 -14.81 -0.79 -6.94
N GLN A 44 -15.11 -1.96 -6.37
CA GLN A 44 -16.49 -2.45 -6.30
C GLN A 44 -17.30 -1.83 -5.16
N ASN A 45 -16.66 -1.35 -4.12
CA ASN A 45 -17.35 -0.95 -2.89
C ASN A 45 -17.17 0.52 -2.51
N ALA A 46 -16.10 1.16 -2.90
CA ALA A 46 -15.86 2.56 -2.55
C ALA A 46 -16.71 3.49 -3.42
N LYS A 47 -17.31 4.49 -2.79
CA LYS A 47 -18.16 5.47 -3.48
C LYS A 47 -17.46 6.81 -3.67
N GLN A 48 -16.63 7.19 -2.72
CA GLN A 48 -15.95 8.49 -2.71
C GLN A 48 -14.45 8.39 -2.92
N LEU A 49 -13.83 7.31 -2.44
CA LEU A 49 -12.40 7.10 -2.61
C LEU A 49 -12.06 6.89 -4.08
N ARG A 50 -11.06 7.62 -4.56
CA ARG A 50 -10.44 7.38 -5.85
C ARG A 50 -9.42 6.25 -5.69
N ILE A 51 -9.43 5.28 -6.59
CA ILE A 51 -8.56 4.10 -6.52
C ILE A 51 -7.72 4.04 -7.78
N SER A 52 -6.40 3.86 -7.62
CA SER A 52 -5.46 3.75 -8.74
C SER A 52 -4.51 2.59 -8.51
N HIS A 53 -3.99 2.01 -9.57
CA HIS A 53 -3.10 0.86 -9.53
C HIS A 53 -2.09 0.98 -10.66
N TYR A 54 -0.81 1.14 -10.30
CA TYR A 54 0.27 1.38 -11.26
C TYR A 54 1.41 0.41 -11.06
N THR A 55 2.16 0.13 -12.12
CA THR A 55 3.53 -0.37 -11.94
C THR A 55 4.35 0.77 -11.36
N ALA A 56 5.43 0.43 -10.66
CA ALA A 56 6.29 1.46 -10.09
C ALA A 56 6.89 2.35 -11.19
N ASN A 57 7.23 1.79 -12.34
CA ASN A 57 7.74 2.58 -13.45
C ASN A 57 6.71 3.57 -13.98
N GLU A 58 5.47 3.15 -14.19
CA GLU A 58 4.40 4.06 -14.59
C GLU A 58 4.24 5.20 -13.59
N PHE A 59 4.23 4.87 -12.31
CA PHE A 59 4.10 5.85 -11.24
C PHE A 59 5.26 6.84 -11.26
N ASN A 60 6.50 6.34 -11.40
CA ASN A 60 7.69 7.19 -11.32
C ASN A 60 7.83 8.13 -12.52
N PHE A 61 7.56 7.64 -13.73
CA PHE A 61 7.72 8.44 -14.94
C PHE A 61 6.56 9.39 -15.19
N ALA A 62 5.38 9.05 -14.73
CA ALA A 62 4.17 9.85 -14.97
C ALA A 62 3.35 9.97 -13.70
N THR A 63 3.99 10.42 -12.62
CA THR A 63 3.33 10.54 -11.32
C THR A 63 2.08 11.40 -11.43
N PRO A 64 0.91 10.86 -11.07
CA PRO A 64 -0.33 11.64 -11.17
C PRO A 64 -0.29 12.90 -10.31
N THR A 65 -0.78 13.99 -10.85
CA THR A 65 -0.87 15.27 -10.10
C THR A 65 -1.83 15.16 -8.92
N SER A 66 -2.71 14.17 -8.93
CA SER A 66 -3.65 13.92 -7.84
C SER A 66 -3.01 13.28 -6.60
N VAL A 67 -1.74 12.88 -6.67
CA VAL A 67 -1.02 12.37 -5.51
C VAL A 67 -0.59 13.56 -4.66
N ASP A 68 -1.10 13.63 -3.45
CA ASP A 68 -0.88 14.75 -2.53
C ASP A 68 -1.05 14.30 -1.08
N GLU A 69 -1.21 15.24 -0.16
CA GLU A 69 -1.37 14.98 1.26
C GLU A 69 -2.66 14.22 1.62
N ASN A 70 -3.59 14.10 0.69
CA ASN A 70 -4.84 13.34 0.88
C ASN A 70 -4.75 11.93 0.26
N THR A 71 -3.56 11.50 -0.11
CA THR A 71 -3.31 10.22 -0.78
C THR A 71 -2.63 9.23 0.15
N VAL A 72 -3.09 7.98 0.11
CA VAL A 72 -2.40 6.85 0.72
C VAL A 72 -1.82 5.99 -0.40
N VAL A 73 -0.51 5.79 -0.38
CA VAL A 73 0.19 4.90 -1.32
C VAL A 73 0.49 3.59 -0.62
N ILE A 74 0.03 2.50 -1.20
CA ILE A 74 0.31 1.16 -0.69
C ILE A 74 1.25 0.49 -1.68
N SER A 75 2.49 0.24 -1.24
CA SER A 75 3.53 -0.36 -2.07
C SER A 75 3.94 -1.72 -1.54
N ALA A 76 4.43 -2.59 -2.41
CA ALA A 76 4.85 -3.92 -2.03
C ALA A 76 6.09 -4.38 -2.78
N SER A 77 7.04 -4.97 -2.05
CA SER A 77 8.20 -5.65 -2.58
C SER A 77 8.63 -6.69 -1.56
N LEU A 78 8.63 -7.96 -1.92
CA LEU A 78 8.94 -9.03 -0.97
C LEU A 78 10.35 -8.86 -0.39
N GLY A 79 11.36 -8.65 -1.24
CA GLY A 79 12.73 -8.41 -0.79
C GLY A 79 12.97 -6.99 -0.30
N GLY A 80 12.07 -6.07 -0.58
CA GLY A 80 12.15 -4.68 -0.15
C GLY A 80 13.26 -3.87 -0.82
N ALA A 81 13.85 -4.39 -1.90
CA ALA A 81 14.98 -3.75 -2.58
C ALA A 81 14.74 -3.48 -4.06
N THR A 82 13.52 -3.66 -4.56
CA THR A 82 13.17 -3.35 -5.94
C THR A 82 13.35 -1.85 -6.16
N PRO A 83 14.35 -1.41 -6.98
CA PRO A 83 14.70 0.02 -7.06
C PRO A 83 13.52 0.90 -7.46
N GLU A 84 12.71 0.45 -8.39
CA GLU A 84 11.56 1.22 -8.90
C GLU A 84 10.52 1.45 -7.81
N THR A 85 10.27 0.44 -6.97
CA THR A 85 9.31 0.56 -5.88
C THR A 85 9.85 1.42 -4.74
N VAL A 86 11.15 1.32 -4.47
CA VAL A 86 11.83 2.19 -3.49
C VAL A 86 11.72 3.65 -3.94
N GLU A 87 11.97 3.92 -5.21
CA GLU A 87 11.85 5.26 -5.78
C GLU A 87 10.41 5.78 -5.71
N ALA A 88 9.43 4.91 -5.97
CA ALA A 88 8.03 5.30 -5.89
C ALA A 88 7.65 5.79 -4.48
N ASN A 89 8.16 5.13 -3.44
CA ASN A 89 7.93 5.59 -2.06
C ASN A 89 8.51 6.98 -1.83
N ALA A 90 9.74 7.23 -2.32
CA ALA A 90 10.38 8.53 -2.16
C ALA A 90 9.60 9.63 -2.88
N ILE A 91 9.12 9.37 -4.09
CA ILE A 91 8.31 10.31 -4.86
C ILE A 91 6.99 10.60 -4.13
N ALA A 92 6.32 9.55 -3.63
CA ALA A 92 5.08 9.70 -2.90
C ALA A 92 5.25 10.57 -1.65
N LYS A 93 6.32 10.34 -0.89
CA LYS A 93 6.62 11.14 0.30
C LYS A 93 6.90 12.59 -0.06
N ASP A 94 7.63 12.83 -1.14
CA ASP A 94 7.92 14.18 -1.62
C ASP A 94 6.65 14.96 -1.96
N LYS A 95 5.61 14.25 -2.39
CA LYS A 95 4.31 14.85 -2.70
C LYS A 95 3.37 14.95 -1.49
N GLY A 96 3.82 14.53 -0.33
CA GLY A 96 3.05 14.63 0.91
C GLY A 96 2.16 13.43 1.22
N ALA A 97 2.19 12.40 0.39
CA ALA A 97 1.36 11.21 0.60
C ALA A 97 1.81 10.39 1.81
N THR A 98 0.88 9.67 2.39
CA THR A 98 1.17 8.67 3.43
C THR A 98 1.50 7.35 2.74
N VAL A 99 2.60 6.70 3.12
CA VAL A 99 3.06 5.47 2.49
C VAL A 99 2.96 4.29 3.46
N ILE A 100 2.28 3.24 3.01
CA ILE A 100 2.25 1.94 3.70
C ILE A 100 2.96 0.95 2.78
N SER A 101 3.98 0.28 3.30
CA SER A 101 4.73 -0.70 2.51
C SER A 101 4.62 -2.10 3.09
N LEU A 102 4.55 -3.09 2.20
CA LEU A 102 4.54 -4.50 2.57
C LEU A 102 5.84 -5.14 2.07
N THR A 103 6.59 -5.72 2.99
CA THR A 103 7.87 -6.39 2.69
C THR A 103 8.14 -7.48 3.70
N ARG A 104 9.06 -8.37 3.36
CA ARG A 104 9.51 -9.44 4.25
C ARG A 104 10.70 -9.02 5.11
N ILE A 105 11.52 -8.12 4.60
CA ILE A 105 12.84 -7.86 5.16
C ILE A 105 12.83 -6.63 6.07
N VAL A 106 13.26 -6.82 7.32
CA VAL A 106 13.41 -5.72 8.28
C VAL A 106 14.53 -4.79 7.80
N ASP A 107 14.28 -3.49 7.90
CA ASP A 107 15.23 -2.45 7.48
C ASP A 107 15.61 -2.50 6.00
N ALA A 108 14.78 -3.11 5.15
CA ALA A 108 15.00 -3.09 3.71
C ALA A 108 14.91 -1.65 3.16
N PRO A 109 15.53 -1.37 1.99
CA PRO A 109 15.45 -0.03 1.39
C PRO A 109 14.03 0.52 1.27
N LEU A 110 13.06 -0.33 0.99
CA LEU A 110 11.65 0.07 0.87
C LEU A 110 11.12 0.74 2.15
N THR A 111 11.61 0.32 3.31
CA THR A 111 11.11 0.81 4.60
C THR A 111 11.55 2.24 4.91
N LYS A 112 12.60 2.72 4.25
CA LYS A 112 13.17 4.04 4.52
C LYS A 112 12.17 5.18 4.35
N ASP A 113 11.38 5.14 3.28
CA ASP A 113 10.41 6.18 2.96
C ASP A 113 8.96 5.73 3.19
N ALA A 114 8.77 4.70 4.03
CA ALA A 114 7.45 4.26 4.42
C ALA A 114 7.09 4.83 5.79
N ASP A 115 5.86 5.30 5.94
CA ASP A 115 5.33 5.74 7.23
C ASP A 115 4.93 4.53 8.08
N TYR A 116 4.47 3.47 7.42
CA TYR A 116 4.06 2.22 8.08
C TYR A 116 4.55 1.04 7.25
N VAL A 117 4.96 -0.02 7.93
CA VAL A 117 5.43 -1.24 7.27
C VAL A 117 4.68 -2.44 7.83
N ILE A 118 4.19 -3.29 6.94
CA ILE A 118 3.63 -4.59 7.31
C ILE A 118 4.59 -5.65 6.82
N TYR A 119 5.12 -6.45 7.74
CA TYR A 119 6.03 -7.54 7.40
C TYR A 119 5.23 -8.82 7.15
N HIS A 120 5.54 -9.48 6.05
CA HIS A 120 4.84 -10.68 5.61
C HIS A 120 5.78 -11.62 4.85
N GLY A 121 5.22 -12.74 4.35
CA GLY A 121 6.00 -13.66 3.51
C GLY A 121 6.82 -14.65 4.33
N PHE A 122 6.48 -14.84 5.61
CA PHE A 122 7.17 -15.77 6.49
C PHE A 122 6.66 -17.20 6.34
N ALA A 123 5.47 -17.39 5.74
CA ALA A 123 4.96 -18.72 5.45
C ALA A 123 5.75 -19.33 4.29
N GLU A 124 5.80 -20.67 4.25
CA GLU A 124 6.51 -21.38 3.20
C GLU A 124 5.72 -21.45 1.90
N ASN A 125 6.46 -21.51 0.80
CA ASN A 125 5.90 -21.78 -0.53
C ASN A 125 4.80 -20.79 -0.95
N TYR A 126 3.73 -21.33 -1.49
CA TYR A 126 2.62 -20.57 -2.05
C TYR A 126 1.87 -19.72 -1.02
N ALA A 127 1.90 -20.16 0.24
CA ALA A 127 1.21 -19.44 1.32
C ALA A 127 1.76 -18.03 1.55
N ALA A 128 3.05 -17.79 1.23
CA ALA A 128 3.64 -16.47 1.37
C ALA A 128 2.98 -15.43 0.45
N LYS A 129 2.55 -15.84 -0.74
CA LYS A 129 1.85 -14.95 -1.68
C LYS A 129 0.45 -14.60 -1.17
N LEU A 130 -0.25 -15.61 -0.64
CA LEU A 130 -1.58 -15.41 -0.06
C LEU A 130 -1.52 -14.47 1.15
N GLU A 131 -0.45 -14.54 1.92
CA GLU A 131 -0.22 -13.68 3.06
C GLU A 131 -0.15 -12.20 2.65
N LYS A 132 0.63 -11.86 1.62
CA LYS A 132 0.74 -10.50 1.11
C LYS A 132 -0.62 -10.00 0.62
N THR A 133 -1.29 -10.79 -0.22
CA THR A 133 -2.61 -10.46 -0.74
C THR A 133 -3.61 -10.25 0.39
N GLY A 134 -3.57 -11.11 1.41
CA GLY A 134 -4.44 -11.03 2.57
C GLY A 134 -4.24 -9.75 3.37
N TYR A 135 -3.00 -9.38 3.66
CA TYR A 135 -2.71 -8.15 4.41
C TYR A 135 -3.13 -6.92 3.61
N CYS A 136 -2.89 -6.91 2.31
CA CYS A 136 -3.31 -5.81 1.46
C CYS A 136 -4.84 -5.68 1.45
N LEU A 137 -5.55 -6.80 1.39
CA LEU A 137 -7.01 -6.81 1.42
C LEU A 137 -7.53 -6.30 2.78
N LEU A 138 -6.88 -6.67 3.89
CA LEU A 138 -7.23 -6.14 5.22
C LEU A 138 -7.09 -4.62 5.26
N LEU A 139 -6.03 -4.07 4.68
CA LEU A 139 -5.86 -2.62 4.59
C LEU A 139 -7.00 -1.99 3.79
N ALA A 140 -7.39 -2.60 2.67
CA ALA A 140 -8.49 -2.10 1.84
C ALA A 140 -9.82 -2.10 2.60
N VAL A 141 -10.11 -3.17 3.32
CA VAL A 141 -11.33 -3.28 4.14
C VAL A 141 -11.35 -2.19 5.21
N GLU A 142 -10.24 -1.98 5.91
CA GLU A 142 -10.17 -0.96 6.94
C GLU A 142 -10.27 0.45 6.35
N LEU A 143 -9.66 0.71 5.19
CA LEU A 143 -9.81 1.98 4.51
C LEU A 143 -11.28 2.26 4.18
N LEU A 144 -11.97 1.27 3.61
CA LEU A 144 -13.39 1.42 3.30
C LEU A 144 -14.21 1.71 4.55
N ASN A 145 -14.00 0.93 5.61
CA ASN A 145 -14.76 1.06 6.85
C ASN A 145 -14.50 2.38 7.57
N GLN A 146 -13.27 2.84 7.62
CA GLN A 146 -12.90 4.02 8.40
C GLN A 146 -13.05 5.33 7.62
N VAL A 147 -13.02 5.28 6.30
CA VAL A 147 -13.18 6.48 5.46
C VAL A 147 -14.63 6.66 5.03
N GLU A 148 -15.31 5.58 4.63
CA GLU A 148 -16.67 5.64 4.07
C GLU A 148 -17.74 4.95 4.93
N GLY A 149 -17.30 4.27 5.97
CA GLY A 149 -18.22 3.52 6.84
C GLY A 149 -19.01 4.35 7.81
#